data_d609c91737750abe3d7b56e765b2545c
#
_entry.id   d609c91737750abe3d7b56e765b2545c
#
_cell.length_a   1.000
_cell.length_b   1.000
_cell.length_c   1.000
_cell.angle_alpha   90.00
_cell.angle_beta   90.00
_cell.angle_gamma   90.00
#
_symmetry.space_group_name_H-M   'P 1'
#
loop_
_entity.id
_entity.type
_entity.pdbx_description
1 polymer ?
#
loop_
_entity_poly.entity_id
_entity_poly.type
_entity_poly.pdbx_seq_one_letter_code
_entity_poly.pdbx_strand_id
1 'polypeptide(L)'
;MTFENVLDVFADYLREDTDLEIVLTKRGYTVMCWDNTLTDWSSSDFCATPEKLRDALLDFYTTFAEMRMTSGQRNLTPAEKQQIQSECEKFKLLCDEVSR
;
A
#
# COMPACT_ATOMS: atom_id res chain seq x y z
N MET A 1 -9.06 2.11 14.98
CA MET A 1 -8.67 2.18 13.55
C MET A 1 -9.87 1.85 12.68
N THR A 2 -10.17 2.68 11.70
CA THR A 2 -11.26 2.45 10.75
C THR A 2 -10.70 2.33 9.34
N PHE A 3 -11.48 1.75 8.42
CA PHE A 3 -11.10 1.69 7.01
C PHE A 3 -10.82 3.09 6.44
N GLU A 4 -11.69 4.05 6.75
CA GLU A 4 -11.58 5.43 6.26
C GLU A 4 -10.28 6.08 6.75
N ASN A 5 -9.91 5.85 8.01
CA ASN A 5 -8.66 6.38 8.56
C ASN A 5 -7.44 5.80 7.84
N VAL A 6 -7.46 4.50 7.56
CA VAL A 6 -6.37 3.86 6.82
C VAL A 6 -6.26 4.46 5.41
N LEU A 7 -7.39 4.62 4.71
CA LEU A 7 -7.41 5.20 3.37
C LEU A 7 -6.91 6.64 3.38
N ASP A 8 -7.25 7.43 4.40
CA ASP A 8 -6.76 8.80 4.54
C ASP A 8 -5.25 8.84 4.74
N VAL A 9 -4.71 7.96 5.58
CA VAL A 9 -3.27 7.90 5.83
C VAL A 9 -2.49 7.55 4.55
N PHE A 10 -3.01 6.66 3.72
CA PHE A 10 -2.35 6.24 2.48
C PHE A 10 -2.79 7.05 1.24
N ALA A 11 -3.58 8.10 1.42
CA ALA A 11 -4.21 8.82 0.29
C ALA A 11 -3.19 9.32 -0.74
N ASP A 12 -2.07 9.89 -0.30
CA ASP A 12 -1.05 10.41 -1.22
C ASP A 12 -0.41 9.28 -2.02
N TYR A 13 -0.07 8.18 -1.36
CA TYR A 13 0.46 7.01 -2.04
C TYR A 13 -0.53 6.46 -3.07
N LEU A 14 -1.82 6.33 -2.69
CA LEU A 14 -2.84 5.80 -3.59
C LEU A 14 -3.04 6.65 -4.83
N ARG A 15 -2.82 7.97 -4.74
CA ARG A 15 -2.86 8.84 -5.91
C ARG A 15 -1.68 8.63 -6.85
N GLU A 16 -0.52 8.28 -6.31
CA GLU A 16 0.70 8.09 -7.09
C GLU A 16 0.76 6.72 -7.77
N ASP A 17 0.23 5.69 -7.13
CA ASP A 17 0.24 4.32 -7.65
C ASP A 17 -1.01 4.06 -8.49
N THR A 18 -0.92 4.38 -9.78
CA THR A 18 -2.06 4.34 -10.69
C THR A 18 -2.56 2.94 -11.04
N ASP A 19 -1.79 1.90 -10.71
CA ASP A 19 -2.18 0.51 -10.96
C ASP A 19 -3.00 -0.08 -9.81
N LEU A 20 -3.09 0.62 -8.70
CA LEU A 20 -3.76 0.12 -7.50
C LEU A 20 -5.20 0.64 -7.45
N GLU A 21 -6.14 -0.26 -7.22
CA GLU A 21 -7.56 0.07 -7.05
C GLU A 21 -8.06 -0.46 -5.71
N ILE A 22 -8.89 0.34 -5.04
CA ILE A 22 -9.54 -0.04 -3.79
C ILE A 22 -11.03 -0.20 -4.06
N VAL A 23 -11.55 -1.40 -3.84
CA VAL A 23 -12.95 -1.71 -4.10
C VAL A 23 -13.67 -1.99 -2.78
N LEU A 24 -14.72 -1.21 -2.53
CA LEU A 24 -15.58 -1.42 -1.36
C LEU A 24 -16.69 -2.41 -1.71
N THR A 25 -16.84 -3.45 -0.89
CA THR A 25 -17.95 -4.37 -0.96
C THR A 25 -18.68 -4.39 0.38
N LYS A 26 -19.80 -5.11 0.44
CA LYS A 26 -20.54 -5.25 1.70
C LYS A 26 -19.72 -5.97 2.80
N ARG A 27 -18.67 -6.69 2.43
CA ARG A 27 -17.86 -7.51 3.35
C ARG A 27 -16.58 -6.83 3.80
N GLY A 28 -16.19 -5.71 3.15
CA GLY A 28 -14.96 -4.99 3.43
C GLY A 28 -14.34 -4.45 2.15
N TYR A 29 -13.06 -4.13 2.22
CA TYR A 29 -12.34 -3.59 1.08
C TYR A 29 -11.49 -4.67 0.42
N THR A 30 -11.33 -4.57 -0.90
CA THR A 30 -10.40 -5.39 -1.67
C THR A 30 -9.41 -4.49 -2.39
N VAL A 31 -8.12 -4.79 -2.25
CA VAL A 31 -7.04 -4.07 -2.96
C VAL A 31 -6.70 -4.88 -4.19
N MET A 32 -6.79 -4.26 -5.36
CA MET A 32 -6.52 -4.90 -6.64
C MET A 32 -5.39 -4.17 -7.37
N CYS A 33 -4.50 -4.94 -7.98
CA CYS A 33 -3.38 -4.39 -8.74
C CYS A 33 -3.52 -4.74 -10.22
N TRP A 34 -3.49 -3.72 -11.08
CA TRP A 34 -3.61 -3.87 -12.53
C TRP A 34 -2.25 -4.19 -13.14
N ASP A 35 -2.23 -5.09 -14.11
CA ASP A 35 -1.04 -5.43 -14.90
C ASP A 35 -1.27 -5.04 -16.36
N ASN A 36 -0.58 -4.00 -16.81
CA ASN A 36 -0.70 -3.49 -18.18
C ASN A 36 -0.23 -4.48 -19.23
N THR A 37 0.71 -5.35 -18.88
CA THR A 37 1.22 -6.37 -19.82
C THR A 37 0.17 -7.42 -20.09
N LEU A 38 -0.52 -7.88 -19.04
CA LEU A 38 -1.58 -8.88 -19.16
C LEU A 38 -2.94 -8.26 -19.53
N THR A 39 -3.10 -6.96 -19.37
CA THR A 39 -4.38 -6.26 -19.52
C THR A 39 -5.45 -6.88 -18.61
N ASP A 40 -5.05 -7.17 -17.38
CA ASP A 40 -5.90 -7.83 -16.39
C ASP A 40 -5.38 -7.54 -14.99
N TRP A 41 -6.15 -7.91 -13.97
CA TRP A 41 -5.74 -7.79 -12.59
C TRP A 41 -4.72 -8.89 -12.26
N SER A 42 -3.57 -8.48 -11.71
CA SER A 42 -2.51 -9.44 -11.32
C SER A 42 -2.71 -9.99 -9.92
N SER A 43 -3.42 -9.25 -9.06
CA SER A 43 -3.70 -9.70 -7.69
C SER A 43 -4.94 -9.01 -7.14
N SER A 44 -5.56 -9.67 -6.15
CA SER A 44 -6.65 -9.09 -5.37
C SER A 44 -6.53 -9.57 -3.94
N ASP A 45 -6.45 -8.63 -2.99
CA ASP A 45 -6.31 -8.92 -1.55
C ASP A 45 -7.54 -8.43 -0.82
N PHE A 46 -8.36 -9.36 -0.34
CA PHE A 46 -9.53 -9.02 0.47
C PHE A 46 -9.10 -8.66 1.88
N CYS A 47 -9.59 -7.52 2.38
CA CYS A 47 -9.26 -6.98 3.69
C CYS A 47 -10.54 -6.86 4.51
N ALA A 48 -10.76 -7.83 5.40
CA ALA A 48 -11.95 -7.87 6.24
C ALA A 48 -11.89 -6.86 7.39
N THR A 49 -10.70 -6.37 7.74
CA THR A 49 -10.49 -5.44 8.86
C THR A 49 -9.59 -4.28 8.42
N PRO A 50 -9.66 -3.12 9.12
CA PRO A 50 -8.75 -2.02 8.85
C PRO A 50 -7.29 -2.39 8.98
N GLU A 51 -6.93 -3.24 9.94
CA GLU A 51 -5.57 -3.72 10.14
C GLU A 51 -5.06 -4.49 8.93
N LYS A 52 -5.90 -5.35 8.35
CA LYS A 52 -5.56 -6.09 7.13
C LYS A 52 -5.38 -5.18 5.94
N LEU A 53 -6.22 -4.14 5.81
CA LEU A 53 -6.09 -3.14 4.76
C LEU A 53 -4.76 -2.38 4.92
N ARG A 54 -4.44 -1.94 6.14
CA ARG A 54 -3.16 -1.28 6.43
C ARG A 54 -1.99 -2.16 5.99
N ASP A 55 -1.99 -3.42 6.39
CA ASP A 55 -0.88 -4.33 6.10
C ASP A 55 -0.75 -4.60 4.60
N ALA A 56 -1.86 -4.76 3.89
CA ALA A 56 -1.85 -4.92 2.44
C ALA A 56 -1.28 -3.68 1.75
N LEU A 57 -1.69 -2.48 2.16
CA LEU A 57 -1.20 -1.23 1.58
C LEU A 57 0.28 -1.00 1.89
N LEU A 58 0.76 -1.43 3.06
CA LEU A 58 2.18 -1.38 3.37
C LEU A 58 3.01 -2.25 2.43
N ASP A 59 2.53 -3.46 2.12
CA ASP A 59 3.22 -4.35 1.19
C ASP A 59 3.27 -3.75 -0.22
N PHE A 60 2.16 -3.23 -0.72
CA PHE A 60 2.11 -2.57 -2.03
C PHE A 60 2.98 -1.32 -2.07
N TYR A 61 2.97 -0.51 -1.00
CA TYR A 61 3.81 0.67 -0.89
C TYR A 61 5.30 0.30 -0.96
N THR A 62 5.70 -0.75 -0.24
CA THR A 62 7.09 -1.21 -0.23
C THR A 62 7.55 -1.58 -1.64
N THR A 63 6.76 -2.35 -2.37
CA THR A 63 7.06 -2.72 -3.75
C THR A 63 7.15 -1.50 -4.67
N PHE A 64 6.21 -0.58 -4.53
CA PHE A 64 6.18 0.66 -5.31
C PHE A 64 7.43 1.51 -5.04
N ALA A 65 7.81 1.68 -3.77
CA ALA A 65 8.98 2.46 -3.37
C ALA A 65 10.28 1.83 -3.87
N GLU A 66 10.41 0.50 -3.77
CA GLU A 66 11.56 -0.22 -4.31
C GLU A 66 11.71 0.00 -5.81
N MET A 67 10.62 -0.11 -6.55
CA MET A 67 10.63 0.07 -7.98
C MET A 67 11.00 1.50 -8.39
N ARG A 68 10.52 2.50 -7.63
CA ARG A 68 10.88 3.91 -7.89
C ARG A 68 12.36 4.18 -7.66
N MET A 69 12.94 3.57 -6.63
CA MET A 69 14.34 3.79 -6.29
C MET A 69 15.30 3.07 -7.23
N THR A 70 14.93 1.88 -7.70
CA THR A 70 15.84 1.01 -8.45
C THR A 70 15.49 0.88 -9.94
N SER A 71 14.27 1.26 -10.34
CA SER A 71 13.71 1.03 -11.67
C SER A 71 13.75 -0.46 -12.07
N GLY A 72 13.82 -1.36 -11.08
CA GLY A 72 13.91 -2.79 -11.31
C GLY A 72 15.25 -3.25 -11.85
N GLN A 73 16.28 -2.40 -11.85
CA GLN A 73 17.56 -2.68 -12.52
C GLN A 73 18.72 -2.97 -11.55
N ARG A 74 18.51 -2.77 -10.26
CA ARG A 74 19.53 -3.00 -9.23
C ARG A 74 18.87 -3.30 -7.89
N ASN A 75 19.66 -3.79 -6.95
CA ASN A 75 19.19 -4.00 -5.59
C ASN A 75 19.16 -2.68 -4.81
N LEU A 76 18.32 -2.63 -3.77
CA LEU A 76 18.31 -1.50 -2.84
C LEU A 76 19.62 -1.43 -2.07
N THR A 77 20.09 -0.20 -1.83
CA THR A 77 21.19 0.03 -0.87
C THR A 77 20.65 -0.09 0.55
N PRO A 78 21.52 -0.33 1.57
CA PRO A 78 21.07 -0.32 2.96
C PRO A 78 20.37 0.96 3.39
N ALA A 79 20.82 2.12 2.92
CA ALA A 79 20.20 3.41 3.20
C ALA A 79 18.78 3.49 2.62
N GLU A 80 18.59 2.99 1.40
CA GLU A 80 17.27 2.95 0.76
C GLU A 80 16.31 2.03 1.49
N LYS A 81 16.78 0.85 1.91
CA LYS A 81 15.98 -0.08 2.73
C LYS A 81 15.54 0.59 4.03
N GLN A 82 16.44 1.31 4.68
CA GLN A 82 16.16 2.01 5.92
C GLN A 82 15.12 3.11 5.70
N GLN A 83 15.21 3.82 4.58
CA GLN A 83 14.24 4.87 4.23
C GLN A 83 12.84 4.29 4.05
N ILE A 84 12.70 3.19 3.32
CA ILE A 84 11.42 2.52 3.12
C ILE A 84 10.85 2.06 4.45
N GLN A 85 11.68 1.43 5.30
CA GLN A 85 11.26 0.98 6.62
C GLN A 85 10.76 2.14 7.47
N SER A 86 11.45 3.27 7.47
CA SER A 86 11.05 4.48 8.20
C SER A 86 9.70 5.00 7.73
N GLU A 87 9.47 5.02 6.42
CA GLU A 87 8.17 5.45 5.86
C GLU A 87 7.05 4.50 6.27
N CYS A 88 7.30 3.19 6.24
CA CYS A 88 6.32 2.20 6.68
C CYS A 88 5.96 2.39 8.17
N GLU A 89 6.94 2.66 9.02
CA GLU A 89 6.70 2.93 10.43
C GLU A 89 5.84 4.20 10.63
N LYS A 90 6.08 5.24 9.84
CA LYS A 90 5.25 6.45 9.86
C LYS A 90 3.80 6.15 9.52
N PHE A 91 3.55 5.36 8.47
CA PHE A 91 2.20 4.97 8.09
C PHE A 91 1.51 4.22 9.23
N LYS A 92 2.21 3.27 9.87
CA LYS A 92 1.66 2.51 11.00
C LYS A 92 1.29 3.43 12.15
N LEU A 93 2.18 4.34 12.52
CA LEU A 93 1.93 5.28 13.62
C LEU A 93 0.74 6.17 13.32
N LEU A 94 0.62 6.69 12.10
CA LEU A 94 -0.50 7.54 11.72
C LEU A 94 -1.82 6.78 11.77
N CYS A 95 -1.85 5.51 11.33
CA CYS A 95 -3.04 4.68 11.45
C CYS A 95 -3.43 4.45 12.91
N ASP A 96 -2.46 4.22 13.78
CA ASP A 96 -2.71 4.02 15.21
C ASP A 96 -3.19 5.30 15.89
N GLU A 97 -2.65 6.46 15.52
CA GLU A 97 -3.04 7.75 16.08
C GLU A 97 -4.50 8.08 15.77
N VAL A 98 -4.95 7.89 14.55
CA VAL A 98 -6.34 8.21 14.18
C VAL A 98 -7.34 7.22 14.75
N SER A 99 -6.91 6.11 15.36
CA SER A 99 -7.80 5.16 16.00
C SER A 99 -8.21 5.56 17.43
N ARG A 100 -7.66 6.63 17.93
CA ARG A 100 -7.94 7.10 19.30
C ARG A 100 -9.09 8.07 19.41
#